data_80bb95a5b7d2a5241f59ae4faadb9932
#
_entry.id   80bb95a5b7d2a5241f59ae4faadb9932
#
_cell.length_a   1.000
_cell.length_b   1.000
_cell.length_c   1.000
_cell.angle_alpha   90.00
_cell.angle_beta   90.00
_cell.angle_gamma   90.00
#
_symmetry.space_group_name_H-M   'P 1'
#
loop_
_entity.id
_entity.type
_entity.pdbx_description
1 polymer ?
#
loop_
_entity_poly.entity_id
_entity_poly.type
_entity_poly.pdbx_seq_one_letter_code
_entity_poly.pdbx_strand_id
1 'polypeptide(L)'
;MKRELIVQRSPKSPVAEVFRTLRTNIQFMNSQKDLKTLLVTSTMPGEGKSWVSSNLAITFAQAGKKVALVDADMRKGRLHTMFQVENIPGLSNYLSGIDEVGKTNKEGIVHYVKPTTIDNLFLITCGNVPPNPSE
;
A
#
# COMPACT_ATOMS: atom_id res chain seq x y z
N MET A 1 11.19 -4.48 -11.22
CA MET A 1 10.73 -4.18 -9.85
C MET A 1 11.27 -2.88 -9.31
N LYS A 2 12.57 -2.71 -9.22
CA LYS A 2 13.17 -1.43 -8.77
C LYS A 2 12.77 -0.21 -9.62
N ARG A 3 12.29 -0.40 -10.84
CA ARG A 3 11.83 0.69 -11.72
C ARG A 3 10.46 1.24 -11.33
N GLU A 4 9.67 0.48 -10.63
CA GLU A 4 8.30 0.85 -10.28
C GLU A 4 8.24 1.86 -9.12
N LEU A 5 9.22 1.86 -8.22
CA LEU A 5 9.29 2.81 -7.10
C LEU A 5 10.15 4.03 -7.47
N ILE A 6 9.67 4.81 -8.44
CA ILE A 6 10.41 5.93 -9.04
C ILE A 6 10.78 7.02 -8.03
N VAL A 7 9.90 7.29 -7.08
CA VAL A 7 10.13 8.33 -6.05
C VAL A 7 11.33 7.95 -5.16
N GLN A 8 11.48 6.67 -4.86
CA GLN A 8 12.64 6.18 -4.09
C GLN A 8 13.90 6.13 -4.94
N ARG A 9 13.78 5.56 -6.13
CA ARG A 9 14.93 5.28 -7.00
C ARG A 9 15.53 6.53 -7.63
N SER A 10 14.68 7.45 -8.06
CA SER A 10 15.07 8.66 -8.75
C SER A 10 14.35 9.87 -8.16
N PRO A 11 14.69 10.23 -6.89
CA PRO A 11 13.93 11.25 -6.15
C PRO A 11 14.01 12.64 -6.78
N LYS A 12 14.98 12.89 -7.64
CA LYS A 12 15.13 14.17 -8.37
C LYS A 12 14.50 14.14 -9.76
N SER A 13 13.87 13.03 -10.16
CA SER A 13 13.25 12.95 -11.49
C SER A 13 12.00 13.84 -11.58
N PRO A 14 11.64 14.30 -12.79
CA PRO A 14 10.38 15.05 -12.98
C PRO A 14 9.15 14.28 -12.55
N VAL A 15 9.16 12.96 -12.72
CA VAL A 15 8.04 12.10 -12.30
C VAL A 15 7.91 12.06 -10.77
N ALA A 16 9.02 11.97 -10.06
CA ALA A 16 9.01 12.03 -8.60
C ALA A 16 8.44 13.38 -8.11
N GLU A 17 8.75 14.45 -8.80
CA GLU A 17 8.21 15.78 -8.47
C GLU A 17 6.70 15.87 -8.70
N VAL A 18 6.18 15.23 -9.73
CA VAL A 18 4.72 15.12 -9.94
C VAL A 18 4.03 14.45 -8.75
N PHE A 19 4.61 13.38 -8.22
CA PHE A 19 4.05 12.71 -7.04
C PHE A 19 4.11 13.59 -5.79
N ARG A 20 5.18 14.36 -5.59
CA ARG A 20 5.25 15.32 -4.48
C ARG A 20 4.23 16.43 -4.61
N THR A 21 4.03 16.94 -5.80
CA THR A 21 2.98 17.93 -6.10
C THR A 21 1.59 17.36 -5.81
N LEU A 22 1.33 16.13 -6.22
CA LEU A 22 0.07 15.45 -5.91
C LEU A 22 -0.13 15.32 -4.39
N ARG A 23 0.89 14.90 -3.66
CA ARG A 23 0.84 14.86 -2.19
C ARG A 23 0.49 16.22 -1.59
N THR A 24 1.19 17.28 -2.02
CA THR A 24 0.97 18.63 -1.53
C THR A 24 -0.46 19.09 -1.80
N ASN A 25 -0.98 18.83 -2.98
CA ASN A 25 -2.35 19.16 -3.35
C ASN A 25 -3.36 18.43 -2.47
N ILE A 26 -3.15 17.14 -2.22
CA ILE A 26 -4.01 16.35 -1.33
C ILE A 26 -3.99 16.92 0.09
N GLN A 27 -2.83 17.24 0.61
CA GLN A 27 -2.68 17.84 1.95
C GLN A 27 -3.39 19.19 2.02
N PHE A 28 -3.27 20.00 0.99
CA PHE A 28 -3.90 21.33 0.94
C PHE A 28 -5.43 21.24 0.86
N MET A 29 -5.97 20.33 0.07
CA MET A 29 -7.42 20.10 -0.03
C MET A 29 -8.04 19.70 1.30
N ASN A 30 -7.27 19.12 2.20
CA ASN A 30 -7.71 18.64 3.50
C ASN A 30 -7.18 19.50 4.66
N SER A 31 -6.81 20.76 4.41
CA SER A 31 -6.20 21.64 5.40
C SER A 31 -7.04 21.88 6.65
N GLN A 32 -8.36 21.70 6.56
CA GLN A 32 -9.29 21.86 7.69
C GLN A 32 -9.65 20.52 8.36
N LYS A 33 -9.21 19.39 7.78
CA LYS A 33 -9.48 18.06 8.30
C LYS A 33 -8.19 17.26 8.31
N ASP A 34 -7.97 16.53 9.37
CA ASP A 34 -6.84 15.61 9.46
C ASP A 34 -7.10 14.41 8.53
N LEU A 35 -6.47 14.40 7.36
CA LEU A 35 -6.57 13.29 6.41
C LEU A 35 -5.91 12.04 7.00
N LYS A 36 -6.70 11.01 7.23
CA LYS A 36 -6.23 9.73 7.79
C LYS A 36 -6.24 8.59 6.78
N THR A 37 -7.16 8.61 5.83
CA THR A 37 -7.36 7.52 4.89
C THR A 37 -7.50 8.05 3.47
N LEU A 38 -6.80 7.41 2.54
CA LEU A 38 -6.86 7.72 1.12
C LEU A 38 -7.12 6.44 0.34
N LEU A 39 -8.17 6.42 -0.47
CA LEU A 39 -8.48 5.31 -1.35
C LEU A 39 -7.99 5.62 -2.77
N VAL A 40 -7.19 4.71 -3.32
CA VAL A 40 -6.75 4.77 -4.73
C VAL A 40 -7.44 3.63 -5.48
N THR A 41 -8.19 3.98 -6.51
CA THR A 41 -8.92 3.01 -7.31
C THR A 41 -8.85 3.37 -8.80
N SER A 42 -9.22 2.42 -9.66
CA SER A 42 -9.32 2.63 -11.10
C SER A 42 -10.58 1.95 -11.63
N THR A 43 -11.03 2.35 -12.82
CA THR A 43 -12.20 1.78 -13.47
C THR A 43 -11.91 0.44 -14.13
N MET A 44 -10.65 0.21 -14.51
CA MET A 44 -10.20 -1.00 -15.21
C MET A 44 -8.92 -1.55 -14.60
N PRO A 45 -8.71 -2.88 -14.66
CA PRO A 45 -7.44 -3.46 -14.27
C PRO A 45 -6.29 -2.94 -15.17
N GLY A 46 -5.08 -2.83 -14.60
CA GLY A 46 -3.90 -2.44 -15.36
C GLY A 46 -3.73 -0.94 -15.62
N GLU A 47 -4.55 -0.08 -15.00
CA GLU A 47 -4.43 1.39 -15.14
C GLU A 47 -3.34 2.04 -14.26
N GLY A 48 -2.52 1.23 -13.61
CA GLY A 48 -1.38 1.73 -12.81
C GLY A 48 -1.73 2.13 -11.38
N LYS A 49 -2.83 1.70 -10.80
CA LYS A 49 -3.22 2.06 -9.43
C LYS A 49 -2.18 1.64 -8.40
N SER A 50 -1.56 0.46 -8.54
CA SER A 50 -0.49 0.00 -7.63
C SER A 50 0.76 0.89 -7.73
N TRP A 51 1.12 1.29 -8.94
CA TRP A 51 2.23 2.20 -9.19
C TRP A 51 1.97 3.60 -8.60
N VAL A 52 0.79 4.14 -8.83
CA VAL A 52 0.39 5.46 -8.30
C VAL A 52 0.33 5.44 -6.76
N SER A 53 -0.37 4.46 -6.19
CA SER A 53 -0.53 4.37 -4.73
C SER A 53 0.80 4.16 -4.02
N SER A 54 1.68 3.32 -4.56
CA SER A 54 2.99 3.07 -3.98
C SER A 54 3.87 4.31 -3.97
N ASN A 55 3.97 4.99 -5.10
CA ASN A 55 4.81 6.18 -5.21
C ASN A 55 4.26 7.35 -4.40
N LEU A 56 2.94 7.51 -4.37
CA LEU A 56 2.29 8.51 -3.51
C LEU A 56 2.54 8.22 -2.03
N ALA A 57 2.39 6.97 -1.60
CA ALA A 57 2.66 6.56 -0.22
C ALA A 57 4.11 6.85 0.19
N ILE A 58 5.07 6.62 -0.71
CA ILE A 58 6.48 6.95 -0.47
C ILE A 58 6.66 8.45 -0.23
N THR A 59 5.98 9.31 -0.98
CA THR A 59 6.10 10.77 -0.78
C THR A 59 5.57 11.21 0.58
N PHE A 60 4.48 10.62 1.06
CA PHE A 60 3.97 10.91 2.41
C PHE A 60 4.94 10.41 3.49
N ALA A 61 5.51 9.23 3.31
CA ALA A 61 6.51 8.69 4.24
C ALA A 61 7.76 9.57 4.30
N GLN A 62 8.23 10.04 3.15
CA GLN A 62 9.36 10.95 3.05
C GLN A 62 9.08 12.33 3.70
N ALA A 63 7.83 12.72 3.76
CA ALA A 63 7.40 13.93 4.48
C ALA A 63 7.25 13.73 6.00
N GLY A 64 7.67 12.59 6.52
CA GLY A 64 7.65 12.29 7.96
C GLY A 64 6.35 11.70 8.47
N LYS A 65 5.41 11.36 7.60
CA LYS A 65 4.16 10.70 7.99
C LYS A 65 4.39 9.19 8.12
N LYS A 66 3.80 8.58 9.14
CA LYS A 66 3.71 7.12 9.21
C LYS A 66 2.58 6.65 8.29
N VAL A 67 2.92 5.85 7.30
CA VAL A 67 2.00 5.42 6.24
C VAL A 67 1.86 3.91 6.26
N ALA A 68 0.63 3.44 6.28
CA ALA A 68 0.30 2.04 6.02
C ALA A 68 -0.33 1.94 4.62
N LEU A 69 0.35 1.29 3.71
CA LEU A 69 -0.15 1.01 2.37
C LEU A 69 -0.82 -0.37 2.38
N VAL A 70 -2.09 -0.42 2.02
CA VAL A 70 -2.89 -1.64 2.07
C VAL A 70 -3.20 -2.12 0.65
N ASP A 71 -2.81 -3.35 0.36
CA ASP A 71 -3.16 -4.00 -0.90
C ASP A 71 -4.51 -4.72 -0.76
N ALA A 72 -5.55 -4.03 -1.21
CA ALA A 72 -6.91 -4.57 -1.20
C ALA A 72 -7.27 -5.30 -2.51
N ASP A 73 -6.34 -5.43 -3.44
CA ASP A 73 -6.53 -6.22 -4.65
C ASP A 73 -6.27 -7.70 -4.37
N MET A 74 -7.30 -8.39 -3.88
CA MET A 74 -7.19 -9.81 -3.51
C MET A 74 -7.20 -10.76 -4.70
N ARG A 75 -7.34 -10.23 -5.93
CA ARG A 75 -7.28 -11.05 -7.16
C ARG A 75 -5.91 -11.04 -7.77
N LYS A 76 -5.28 -9.86 -7.86
CA LYS A 76 -4.00 -9.63 -8.54
C LYS A 76 -3.12 -8.68 -7.73
N GLY A 77 -3.07 -8.85 -6.42
CA GLY A 77 -2.25 -8.03 -5.55
C GLY A 77 -0.77 -8.09 -5.96
N ARG A 78 -0.12 -6.94 -6.05
CA ARG A 78 1.26 -6.81 -6.53
C ARG A 78 2.19 -6.10 -5.57
N LEU A 79 1.67 -5.47 -4.52
CA LEU A 79 2.50 -4.64 -3.66
C LEU A 79 3.60 -5.45 -2.95
N HIS A 80 3.32 -6.70 -2.58
CA HIS A 80 4.33 -7.58 -1.98
C HIS A 80 5.52 -7.80 -2.92
N THR A 81 5.28 -7.92 -4.21
CA THR A 81 6.33 -8.05 -5.22
C THR A 81 7.10 -6.75 -5.40
N MET A 82 6.39 -5.61 -5.46
CA MET A 82 7.01 -4.29 -5.63
C MET A 82 7.93 -3.93 -4.47
N PHE A 83 7.52 -4.24 -3.23
CA PHE A 83 8.29 -3.94 -2.01
C PHE A 83 9.15 -5.11 -1.54
N GLN A 84 9.13 -6.24 -2.23
CA GLN A 84 9.94 -7.43 -1.91
C GLN A 84 9.70 -7.93 -0.48
N VAL A 85 8.45 -8.01 -0.08
CA VAL A 85 8.01 -8.60 1.18
C VAL A 85 7.16 -9.84 0.92
N GLU A 86 7.07 -10.72 1.91
CA GLU A 86 6.24 -11.91 1.78
C GLU A 86 4.76 -11.54 1.75
N ASN A 87 3.99 -12.23 0.89
CA ASN A 87 2.57 -11.96 0.73
C ASN A 87 1.71 -12.53 1.86
N ILE A 88 2.15 -13.62 2.47
CA ILE A 88 1.39 -14.35 3.50
C ILE A 88 2.10 -14.20 4.85
N PRO A 89 1.35 -13.86 5.92
CA PRO A 89 -0.09 -13.53 5.96
C PRO A 89 -0.36 -12.11 5.47
N GLY A 90 -1.55 -11.88 4.92
CA GLY A 90 -1.98 -10.59 4.42
C GLY A 90 -3.44 -10.27 4.76
N LEU A 91 -4.00 -9.30 4.07
CA LEU A 91 -5.33 -8.79 4.34
C LEU A 91 -6.41 -9.88 4.25
N SER A 92 -6.34 -10.76 3.25
CA SER A 92 -7.30 -11.86 3.11
C SER A 92 -7.28 -12.81 4.32
N ASN A 93 -6.10 -13.07 4.88
CA ASN A 93 -5.94 -13.88 6.07
C ASN A 93 -6.57 -13.22 7.30
N TYR A 94 -6.39 -11.91 7.44
CA TYR A 94 -7.04 -11.14 8.51
C TYR A 94 -8.57 -11.18 8.39
N LEU A 95 -9.10 -10.93 7.19
CA LEU A 95 -10.55 -10.90 6.96
C LEU A 95 -11.21 -12.27 7.12
N SER A 96 -10.52 -13.33 6.77
CA SER A 96 -11.02 -14.70 6.99
C SER A 96 -10.95 -15.14 8.46
N GLY A 97 -10.18 -14.43 9.29
CA GLY A 97 -9.93 -14.81 10.67
C GLY A 97 -9.04 -16.04 10.86
N ILE A 98 -8.37 -16.48 9.79
CA ILE A 98 -7.54 -17.69 9.77
C ILE A 98 -6.14 -17.32 9.28
N ASP A 99 -5.13 -17.68 10.06
CA ASP A 99 -3.75 -17.48 9.65
C ASP A 99 -3.31 -18.49 8.57
N GLU A 100 -2.07 -18.38 8.13
CA GLU A 100 -1.48 -19.24 7.09
C GLU A 100 -1.43 -20.73 7.46
N VAL A 101 -1.54 -21.05 8.76
CA VAL A 101 -1.50 -22.41 9.29
C VAL A 101 -2.92 -22.94 9.59
N GLY A 102 -3.95 -22.15 9.30
CA GLY A 102 -5.35 -22.52 9.58
C GLY A 102 -5.80 -22.28 11.01
N LYS A 103 -5.01 -21.57 11.82
CA LYS A 103 -5.38 -21.20 13.19
C LYS A 103 -6.18 -19.92 13.21
N THR A 104 -7.20 -19.86 14.07
CA THR A 104 -7.97 -18.64 14.28
C THR A 104 -7.06 -17.51 14.76
N ASN A 105 -7.05 -16.42 14.04
CA ASN A 105 -6.29 -15.24 14.42
C ASN A 105 -7.05 -14.46 15.49
N LYS A 106 -6.47 -14.37 16.68
CA LYS A 106 -6.99 -13.58 17.80
C LYS A 106 -6.30 -12.20 17.89
N GLU A 107 -5.24 -12.00 17.13
CA GLU A 107 -4.51 -10.75 17.10
C GLU A 107 -5.14 -9.79 16.08
N GLY A 108 -5.12 -8.51 16.34
CA GLY A 108 -5.70 -7.52 15.43
C GLY A 108 -4.90 -7.36 14.14
N ILE A 109 -5.38 -6.46 13.28
CA ILE A 109 -4.76 -6.15 11.99
C ILE A 109 -3.28 -5.74 12.12
N VAL A 110 -2.86 -5.25 13.26
CA VAL A 110 -1.46 -4.85 13.54
C VAL A 110 -0.47 -5.99 13.30
N HIS A 111 -0.89 -7.24 13.54
CA HIS A 111 -0.07 -8.42 13.27
C HIS A 111 0.31 -8.57 11.80
N TYR A 112 -0.49 -8.00 10.90
CA TYR A 112 -0.30 -8.10 9.44
C TYR A 112 0.47 -6.92 8.84
N VAL A 113 0.80 -5.91 9.65
CA VAL A 113 1.56 -4.74 9.23
C VAL A 113 3.03 -5.13 9.10
N LYS A 114 3.57 -5.00 7.90
CA LYS A 114 4.95 -5.37 7.58
C LYS A 114 5.79 -4.12 7.34
N PRO A 115 7.00 -4.06 7.90
CA PRO A 115 7.92 -2.98 7.56
C PRO A 115 8.40 -3.12 6.11
N THR A 116 8.75 -2.00 5.50
CA THR A 116 9.41 -1.95 4.20
C THR A 116 10.82 -1.38 4.36
N THR A 117 11.59 -1.39 3.28
CA THR A 117 12.92 -0.76 3.26
C THR A 117 12.84 0.77 3.28
N ILE A 118 11.64 1.34 3.18
CA ILE A 118 11.41 2.78 3.18
C ILE A 118 10.98 3.20 4.58
N ASP A 119 11.69 4.15 5.17
CA ASP A 119 11.36 4.66 6.49
C ASP A 119 9.92 5.22 6.53
N ASN A 120 9.21 4.97 7.62
CA ASN A 120 7.83 5.39 7.85
C ASN A 120 6.79 4.73 6.93
N LEU A 121 7.18 3.81 6.06
CA LEU A 121 6.26 3.10 5.18
C LEU A 121 6.12 1.64 5.59
N PHE A 122 4.89 1.26 5.86
CA PHE A 122 4.49 -0.10 6.22
C PHE A 122 3.52 -0.64 5.18
N LEU A 123 3.48 -1.94 5.03
CA LEU A 123 2.66 -2.62 4.02
C LEU A 123 1.78 -3.68 4.67
N ILE A 124 0.52 -3.70 4.28
CA ILE A 124 -0.37 -4.84 4.47
C ILE A 124 -0.59 -5.45 3.10
N THR A 125 -0.05 -6.64 2.89
CA THR A 125 -0.16 -7.36 1.61
C THR A 125 -1.56 -7.95 1.42
N CYS A 126 -1.89 -8.36 0.20
CA CYS A 126 -3.21 -8.92 -0.07
C CYS A 126 -3.44 -10.29 0.60
N GLY A 127 -2.40 -11.09 0.81
CA GLY A 127 -2.52 -12.43 1.36
C GLY A 127 -2.90 -13.46 0.30
N ASN A 128 -3.41 -14.60 0.73
CA ASN A 128 -3.89 -15.65 -0.15
C ASN A 128 -5.09 -15.17 -0.98
N VAL A 129 -5.19 -15.62 -2.23
CA VAL A 129 -6.38 -15.35 -3.04
C VAL A 129 -7.56 -16.11 -2.44
N PRO A 130 -8.61 -15.43 -1.97
CA PRO A 130 -9.78 -16.11 -1.41
C PRO A 130 -10.63 -16.74 -2.53
N PRO A 131 -11.50 -17.74 -2.21
CA PRO A 131 -12.39 -18.34 -3.20
C PRO A 131 -13.34 -17.32 -3.85
N ASN A 132 -13.79 -16.33 -3.08
CA ASN A 132 -14.66 -15.24 -3.53
C ASN A 132 -14.02 -13.89 -3.22
N PRO A 133 -13.12 -13.37 -4.07
CA PRO A 133 -12.42 -12.11 -3.78
C PRO A 133 -13.32 -10.88 -3.65
N SER A 134 -14.54 -10.93 -4.21
CA SER A 134 -15.50 -9.81 -4.17
C SER A 134 -16.42 -9.82 -2.94
N GLU A 135 -16.33 -10.82 -2.12
CA GLU A 135 -17.02 -10.93 -0.84
C GLU A 135 -16.06 -10.68 0.33
#